data_20e8ba8ccd7ed70646709cbc7f17ee92
#
_entry.id   20e8ba8ccd7ed70646709cbc7f17ee92
#
_cell.length_a   1.000
_cell.length_b   1.000
_cell.length_c   1.000
_cell.angle_alpha   90.00
_cell.angle_beta   90.00
_cell.angle_gamma   90.00
#
_symmetry.space_group_name_H-M   'P 1'
#
loop_
_entity.id
_entity.type
_entity.pdbx_description
1 polymer ?
#
loop_
_entity_poly.entity_id
_entity_poly.type
_entity_poly.pdbx_seq_one_letter_code
_entity_poly.pdbx_strand_id
1 'polypeptide(L)'
;NALGMLTSGKVHLNISRDESAELFTKAKNVQINKFSGPHPAGNVGVQIHHIAPISSKDDIVWYLNAQNVADIGEYLSTGNYPNEKIIALGGSSILNPVYLKITKSASLEDILEDRLTLKDGIRIISGDVLSGETRLFNQGIRFYDESIAVIPESTEREFLGWALPGFSKYSLSRTFISALLSKKFTSFNTSMNGSHRAIISFGRWEDVLPMDILPEFLIKSILAKDIEEMEKLGIYECSEEDFSLCSFVCQSKTDVAGIISNGLQLAEQEG
;
A
#
# COMPACT_ATOMS: atom_id res chain seq x y z
N ASN A 1 23.92 -4.69 12.77
CA ASN A 1 24.38 -4.59 14.18
C ASN A 1 23.73 -3.39 14.90
N ALA A 2 23.68 -2.19 14.27
CA ALA A 2 23.09 -0.99 14.92
C ALA A 2 21.64 -1.21 15.38
N LEU A 3 20.78 -1.78 14.53
CA LEU A 3 19.38 -2.03 14.87
C LEU A 3 19.22 -2.94 16.09
N GLY A 4 20.07 -3.98 16.21
CA GLY A 4 20.05 -4.86 17.39
C GLY A 4 20.49 -4.21 18.69
N MET A 5 21.03 -2.98 18.64
CA MET A 5 21.38 -2.18 19.85
C MET A 5 20.22 -1.26 20.25
N LEU A 6 19.26 -1.04 19.37
CA LEU A 6 18.12 -0.13 19.60
C LEU A 6 16.89 -0.86 20.15
N THR A 7 16.90 -2.19 20.15
CA THR A 7 15.78 -2.99 20.65
C THR A 7 16.27 -4.16 21.50
N SER A 8 15.50 -4.53 22.52
CA SER A 8 15.68 -5.78 23.25
C SER A 8 15.02 -6.98 22.55
N GLY A 9 14.17 -6.70 21.58
CA GLY A 9 13.46 -7.71 20.78
C GLY A 9 14.32 -8.28 19.64
N LYS A 10 13.75 -9.21 18.91
CA LYS A 10 14.40 -9.78 17.73
C LYS A 10 14.31 -8.81 16.54
N VAL A 11 15.41 -8.76 15.77
CA VAL A 11 15.41 -8.07 14.47
C VAL A 11 15.04 -9.07 13.38
N HIS A 12 13.93 -8.84 12.69
CA HIS A 12 13.45 -9.66 11.60
C HIS A 12 13.84 -9.03 10.26
N LEU A 13 14.30 -9.86 9.33
CA LEU A 13 14.51 -9.49 7.92
C LEU A 13 13.52 -10.29 7.07
N ASN A 14 12.53 -9.59 6.53
CA ASN A 14 11.51 -10.19 5.70
C ASN A 14 11.90 -10.04 4.23
N ILE A 15 11.98 -11.14 3.51
CA ILE A 15 12.38 -11.19 2.11
C ILE A 15 11.37 -11.97 1.28
N SER A 16 11.36 -11.74 -0.03
CA SER A 16 10.62 -12.60 -0.95
C SER A 16 11.14 -14.05 -0.85
N ARG A 17 10.24 -15.00 -1.00
CA ARG A 17 10.61 -16.42 -1.04
C ARG A 17 11.64 -16.71 -2.14
N ASP A 18 11.53 -15.97 -3.25
CA ASP A 18 12.37 -16.16 -4.43
C ASP A 18 13.62 -15.26 -4.41
N GLU A 19 13.88 -14.54 -3.28
CA GLU A 19 15.06 -13.70 -3.13
C GLU A 19 16.33 -14.57 -3.15
N SER A 20 17.27 -14.23 -4.01
CA SER A 20 18.53 -14.95 -4.22
C SER A 20 19.77 -14.15 -3.85
N ALA A 21 19.64 -12.85 -3.63
CA ALA A 21 20.79 -11.99 -3.30
C ALA A 21 21.44 -12.42 -1.98
N GLU A 22 22.72 -12.72 -2.01
CA GLU A 22 23.48 -13.17 -0.84
C GLU A 22 23.47 -12.17 0.31
N LEU A 23 23.39 -10.88 -0.01
CA LEU A 23 23.29 -9.81 0.97
C LEU A 23 22.11 -10.02 1.93
N PHE A 24 20.96 -10.45 1.42
CA PHE A 24 19.76 -10.69 2.21
C PHE A 24 19.70 -12.12 2.75
N THR A 25 20.01 -13.13 1.92
CA THR A 25 19.88 -14.52 2.30
C THR A 25 20.94 -14.99 3.29
N LYS A 26 22.08 -14.28 3.39
CA LYS A 26 23.19 -14.55 4.33
C LYS A 26 23.37 -13.44 5.38
N ALA A 27 22.37 -12.60 5.59
CA ALA A 27 22.43 -11.54 6.61
C ALA A 27 22.62 -12.14 8.01
N LYS A 28 23.48 -11.50 8.81
CA LYS A 28 23.84 -11.96 10.16
C LYS A 28 23.13 -11.14 11.23
N ASN A 29 22.92 -11.76 12.40
CA ASN A 29 22.30 -11.12 13.57
C ASN A 29 20.86 -10.67 13.34
N VAL A 30 20.15 -11.33 12.40
CA VAL A 30 18.74 -11.11 12.11
C VAL A 30 18.04 -12.45 11.91
N GLN A 31 16.77 -12.51 12.21
CA GLN A 31 15.93 -13.65 11.85
C GLN A 31 15.38 -13.43 10.45
N ILE A 32 15.75 -14.28 9.50
CA ILE A 32 15.28 -14.19 8.12
C ILE A 32 13.96 -14.92 8.00
N ASN A 33 12.93 -14.22 7.52
CA ASN A 33 11.62 -14.78 7.21
C ASN A 33 11.36 -14.65 5.70
N LYS A 34 10.68 -15.63 5.13
CA LYS A 34 10.37 -15.66 3.70
C LYS A 34 8.88 -15.57 3.47
N PHE A 35 8.47 -14.59 2.70
CA PHE A 35 7.08 -14.37 2.32
C PHE A 35 6.88 -14.62 0.83
N SER A 36 5.69 -15.10 0.47
CA SER A 36 5.26 -15.25 -0.91
C SER A 36 3.75 -15.12 -0.99
N GLY A 37 3.26 -14.58 -2.08
CA GLY A 37 1.83 -14.37 -2.33
C GLY A 37 1.59 -13.13 -3.17
N PRO A 38 0.35 -12.92 -3.60
CA PRO A 38 -0.05 -11.65 -4.21
C PRO A 38 -0.09 -10.54 -3.17
N HIS A 39 -0.18 -9.28 -3.61
CA HIS A 39 -0.51 -8.17 -2.71
C HIS A 39 -1.77 -8.52 -1.89
N PRO A 40 -1.80 -8.27 -0.55
CA PRO A 40 -0.87 -7.47 0.25
C PRO A 40 0.18 -8.28 1.03
N ALA A 41 0.58 -9.48 0.60
CA ALA A 41 1.59 -10.29 1.32
C ALA A 41 2.93 -9.57 1.58
N GLY A 42 3.22 -8.50 0.82
CA GLY A 42 4.38 -7.65 0.99
C GLY A 42 4.22 -6.53 2.02
N ASN A 43 3.00 -6.25 2.48
CA ASN A 43 2.76 -5.18 3.43
C ASN A 43 3.34 -5.52 4.81
N VAL A 44 3.80 -4.50 5.49
CA VAL A 44 4.47 -4.65 6.79
C VAL A 44 3.50 -5.15 7.85
N GLY A 45 2.28 -4.64 7.92
CA GLY A 45 1.27 -5.07 8.88
C GLY A 45 0.94 -6.56 8.74
N VAL A 46 0.74 -7.03 7.49
CA VAL A 46 0.53 -8.46 7.19
C VAL A 46 1.72 -9.30 7.67
N GLN A 47 2.95 -8.82 7.46
CA GLN A 47 4.14 -9.55 7.89
C GLN A 47 4.30 -9.59 9.41
N ILE A 48 3.99 -8.49 10.10
CA ILE A 48 4.00 -8.41 11.57
C ILE A 48 2.96 -9.37 12.13
N HIS A 49 1.73 -9.35 11.60
CA HIS A 49 0.66 -10.27 12.00
C HIS A 49 1.12 -11.75 12.00
N HIS A 50 1.83 -12.18 10.96
CA HIS A 50 2.27 -13.58 10.86
C HIS A 50 3.52 -13.93 11.69
N ILE A 51 4.32 -12.95 12.12
CA ILE A 51 5.58 -13.19 12.85
C ILE A 51 5.42 -12.96 14.33
N ALA A 52 4.84 -11.80 14.69
CA ALA A 52 4.72 -11.34 16.06
C ALA A 52 3.51 -10.37 16.13
N PRO A 53 2.28 -10.93 16.13
CA PRO A 53 1.06 -10.13 16.13
C PRO A 53 1.02 -9.17 17.31
N ILE A 54 0.48 -7.98 17.08
CA ILE A 54 0.27 -6.96 18.10
C ILE A 54 -1.02 -7.29 18.83
N SER A 55 -0.95 -7.50 20.14
CA SER A 55 -2.09 -7.93 20.95
C SER A 55 -2.66 -6.84 21.86
N SER A 56 -1.91 -5.77 22.07
CA SER A 56 -2.29 -4.67 22.96
C SER A 56 -1.70 -3.33 22.51
N LYS A 57 -2.25 -2.26 23.06
CA LYS A 57 -1.73 -0.89 22.84
C LYS A 57 -0.31 -0.65 23.36
N ASP A 58 0.18 -1.52 24.24
CA ASP A 58 1.53 -1.42 24.81
C ASP A 58 2.58 -2.10 23.92
N ASP A 59 2.18 -2.87 22.93
CA ASP A 59 3.09 -3.54 22.01
C ASP A 59 3.65 -2.53 20.99
N ILE A 60 4.98 -2.46 20.87
CA ILE A 60 5.64 -1.54 19.96
C ILE A 60 6.51 -2.32 18.97
N VAL A 61 6.23 -2.15 17.69
CA VAL A 61 7.01 -2.72 16.59
C VAL A 61 7.51 -1.61 15.69
N TRP A 62 8.83 -1.57 15.47
CA TRP A 62 9.47 -0.66 14.52
C TRP A 62 9.75 -1.38 13.21
N TYR A 63 9.51 -0.70 12.10
CA TYR A 63 9.87 -1.23 10.79
C TYR A 63 10.66 -0.22 9.96
N LEU A 64 11.48 -0.74 9.06
CA LEU A 64 12.29 0.03 8.12
C LEU A 64 12.38 -0.72 6.79
N ASN A 65 12.35 -0.01 5.69
CA ASN A 65 12.69 -0.59 4.40
C ASN A 65 14.20 -0.77 4.21
N ALA A 66 14.60 -1.53 3.21
CA ALA A 66 16.01 -1.85 2.98
C ALA A 66 16.86 -0.61 2.66
N GLN A 67 16.32 0.38 1.95
CA GLN A 67 17.04 1.63 1.64
C GLN A 67 17.31 2.43 2.91
N ASN A 68 16.33 2.55 3.80
CA ASN A 68 16.51 3.27 5.06
C ASN A 68 17.55 2.59 5.96
N VAL A 69 17.61 1.25 5.96
CA VAL A 69 18.67 0.51 6.68
C VAL A 69 20.04 0.80 6.07
N ALA A 70 20.16 0.87 4.75
CA ALA A 70 21.39 1.23 4.06
C ALA A 70 21.80 2.68 4.38
N ASP A 71 20.86 3.62 4.35
CA ASP A 71 21.08 5.03 4.72
C ASP A 71 21.63 5.18 6.16
N ILE A 72 21.02 4.46 7.10
CA ILE A 72 21.51 4.44 8.50
C ILE A 72 22.93 3.89 8.56
N GLY A 73 23.22 2.81 7.83
CA GLY A 73 24.55 2.21 7.77
C GLY A 73 25.59 3.16 7.16
N GLU A 74 25.26 3.86 6.11
CA GLU A 74 26.12 4.87 5.46
C GLU A 74 26.38 6.04 6.41
N TYR A 75 25.36 6.59 7.02
CA TYR A 75 25.50 7.68 8.00
C TYR A 75 26.41 7.29 9.17
N LEU A 76 26.19 6.12 9.77
CA LEU A 76 27.00 5.66 10.89
C LEU A 76 28.46 5.38 10.54
N SER A 77 28.75 5.04 9.27
CA SER A 77 30.11 4.73 8.82
C SER A 77 30.88 5.96 8.32
N THR A 78 30.19 6.94 7.74
CA THR A 78 30.81 8.09 7.08
C THR A 78 30.59 9.41 7.79
N GLY A 79 29.55 9.53 8.62
CA GLY A 79 29.06 10.78 9.21
C GLY A 79 28.30 11.68 8.22
N ASN A 80 28.17 11.29 6.95
CA ASN A 80 27.47 12.06 5.93
C ASN A 80 26.02 11.58 5.80
N TYR A 81 25.07 12.52 5.77
CA TYR A 81 23.67 12.20 5.57
C TYR A 81 23.40 11.83 4.10
N PRO A 82 22.90 10.62 3.81
CA PRO A 82 22.54 10.21 2.45
C PRO A 82 21.34 11.00 1.95
N ASN A 83 21.53 11.79 0.91
CA ASN A 83 20.48 12.65 0.33
C ASN A 83 19.85 12.10 -0.95
N GLU A 84 20.29 10.94 -1.41
CA GLU A 84 19.78 10.25 -2.59
C GLU A 84 18.91 9.07 -2.20
N LYS A 85 17.96 8.72 -3.06
CA LYS A 85 17.16 7.49 -2.94
C LYS A 85 16.82 6.93 -4.32
N ILE A 86 16.54 5.63 -4.36
CA ILE A 86 16.04 4.95 -5.56
C ILE A 86 14.52 4.86 -5.45
N ILE A 87 13.83 5.24 -6.52
CA ILE A 87 12.38 5.14 -6.62
C ILE A 87 11.97 4.36 -7.87
N ALA A 88 10.83 3.69 -7.81
CA ALA A 88 10.17 3.14 -8.97
C ALA A 88 9.19 4.17 -9.55
N LEU A 89 9.33 4.47 -10.83
CA LEU A 89 8.39 5.32 -11.57
C LEU A 89 7.54 4.46 -12.48
N GLY A 90 6.21 4.51 -12.32
CA GLY A 90 5.29 3.69 -13.09
C GLY A 90 3.90 4.29 -13.20
N GLY A 91 2.99 3.53 -13.80
CA GLY A 91 1.61 3.94 -14.04
C GLY A 91 1.29 4.07 -15.52
N SER A 92 0.00 4.07 -15.86
CA SER A 92 -0.48 4.06 -17.25
C SER A 92 -0.24 5.38 -18.00
N SER A 93 0.08 6.46 -17.27
CA SER A 93 0.45 7.75 -17.86
C SER A 93 1.98 7.98 -17.94
N ILE A 94 2.79 6.97 -17.66
CA ILE A 94 4.24 7.03 -17.82
C ILE A 94 4.64 6.37 -19.13
N LEU A 95 5.50 7.05 -19.90
CA LEU A 95 6.00 6.55 -21.20
C LEU A 95 6.78 5.24 -21.04
N ASN A 96 7.74 5.23 -20.13
CA ASN A 96 8.60 4.08 -19.86
C ASN A 96 8.79 3.92 -18.36
N PRO A 97 8.17 2.89 -17.74
CA PRO A 97 8.42 2.57 -16.34
C PRO A 97 9.90 2.29 -16.08
N VAL A 98 10.48 2.88 -15.03
CA VAL A 98 11.90 2.84 -14.75
C VAL A 98 12.20 3.03 -13.25
N TYR A 99 13.34 2.50 -12.81
CA TYR A 99 13.93 2.90 -11.52
C TYR A 99 14.81 4.13 -11.72
N LEU A 100 14.64 5.13 -10.86
CA LEU A 100 15.38 6.38 -10.88
C LEU A 100 16.12 6.57 -9.57
N LYS A 101 17.36 7.02 -9.66
CA LYS A 101 18.09 7.56 -8.52
C LYS A 101 17.86 9.07 -8.48
N ILE A 102 17.25 9.55 -7.42
CA ILE A 102 16.85 10.95 -7.24
C ILE A 102 17.44 11.54 -5.97
N THR A 103 17.53 12.85 -5.90
CA THR A 103 17.74 13.55 -4.63
C THR A 103 16.43 13.51 -3.83
N LYS A 104 16.48 13.28 -2.52
CA LYS A 104 15.30 13.20 -1.64
C LYS A 104 14.45 14.48 -1.65
N SER A 105 15.02 15.60 -2.04
CA SER A 105 14.35 16.91 -2.17
C SER A 105 13.90 17.25 -3.60
N ALA A 106 14.05 16.34 -4.57
CA ALA A 106 13.65 16.60 -5.96
C ALA A 106 12.14 16.85 -6.07
N SER A 107 11.77 17.80 -6.92
CA SER A 107 10.37 18.07 -7.25
C SER A 107 9.81 16.99 -8.17
N LEU A 108 8.50 16.77 -8.11
CA LEU A 108 7.84 15.86 -9.05
C LEU A 108 7.86 16.41 -10.48
N GLU A 109 7.94 17.74 -10.64
CA GLU A 109 8.10 18.37 -11.95
C GLU A 109 9.39 17.94 -12.62
N ASP A 110 10.53 18.02 -11.91
CA ASP A 110 11.84 17.59 -12.42
C ASP A 110 11.89 16.08 -12.71
N ILE A 111 11.27 15.28 -11.83
CA ILE A 111 11.25 13.81 -11.96
C ILE A 111 10.40 13.39 -13.16
N LEU A 112 9.30 14.08 -13.44
CA LEU A 112 8.33 13.69 -14.47
C LEU A 112 8.56 14.38 -15.82
N GLU A 113 9.51 15.30 -15.91
CA GLU A 113 9.85 15.99 -17.15
C GLU A 113 10.13 14.97 -18.28
N ASP A 114 9.47 15.16 -19.41
CA ASP A 114 9.56 14.31 -20.61
C ASP A 114 9.23 12.81 -20.41
N ARG A 115 8.62 12.44 -19.29
CA ARG A 115 8.26 11.04 -18.99
C ARG A 115 6.76 10.74 -19.04
N LEU A 116 5.94 11.75 -19.24
CA LEU A 116 4.49 11.63 -19.25
C LEU A 116 3.92 11.39 -20.65
N THR A 117 2.91 10.51 -20.75
CA THR A 117 2.13 10.33 -21.99
C THR A 117 1.15 11.47 -22.23
N LEU A 118 0.66 12.08 -21.16
CA LEU A 118 -0.27 13.22 -21.14
C LEU A 118 0.28 14.26 -20.16
N LYS A 119 0.13 15.55 -20.50
CA LYS A 119 0.54 16.65 -19.59
C LYS A 119 -0.57 17.07 -18.62
N ASP A 120 -1.82 16.89 -19.03
CA ASP A 120 -3.01 17.27 -18.26
C ASP A 120 -3.93 16.06 -18.05
N GLY A 121 -4.84 16.16 -17.08
CA GLY A 121 -5.81 15.11 -16.79
C GLY A 121 -5.14 13.85 -16.21
N ILE A 122 -4.12 14.03 -15.40
CA ILE A 122 -3.41 12.95 -14.71
C ILE A 122 -3.44 13.16 -13.19
N ARG A 123 -3.35 12.06 -12.47
CA ARG A 123 -3.12 12.03 -11.03
C ARG A 123 -1.73 11.49 -10.75
N ILE A 124 -0.94 12.29 -10.03
CA ILE A 124 0.38 11.89 -9.53
C ILE A 124 0.20 11.39 -8.10
N ILE A 125 0.71 10.21 -7.83
CA ILE A 125 0.58 9.53 -6.55
C ILE A 125 1.99 9.24 -6.03
N SER A 126 2.30 9.73 -4.83
CA SER A 126 3.47 9.29 -4.06
C SER A 126 3.11 8.00 -3.36
N GLY A 127 3.85 6.94 -3.61
CA GLY A 127 3.50 5.58 -3.23
C GLY A 127 2.82 4.80 -4.37
N ASP A 128 2.03 3.82 -4.02
CA ASP A 128 1.25 3.00 -4.96
C ASP A 128 -0.18 3.53 -5.16
N VAL A 129 -0.92 2.91 -6.07
CA VAL A 129 -2.29 3.34 -6.43
C VAL A 129 -3.36 2.97 -5.38
N LEU A 130 -3.04 2.14 -4.40
CA LEU A 130 -3.97 1.68 -3.36
C LEU A 130 -3.86 2.52 -2.09
N SER A 131 -2.64 2.80 -1.63
CA SER A 131 -2.34 3.44 -0.34
C SER A 131 -1.58 4.78 -0.47
N GLY A 132 -1.14 5.13 -1.67
CA GLY A 132 -0.38 6.35 -1.91
C GLY A 132 -1.20 7.63 -1.81
N GLU A 133 -0.50 8.75 -1.69
CA GLU A 133 -1.08 10.09 -1.54
C GLU A 133 -0.96 10.91 -2.83
N THR A 134 -2.05 11.58 -3.21
CA THR A 134 -2.04 12.50 -4.37
C THR A 134 -1.10 13.68 -4.11
N ARG A 135 -0.26 14.00 -5.10
CA ARG A 135 0.72 15.09 -5.07
C ARG A 135 0.56 16.04 -6.25
N LEU A 136 1.00 17.27 -6.05
CA LEU A 136 1.10 18.28 -7.08
C LEU A 136 2.52 18.28 -7.70
N PHE A 137 2.68 18.80 -8.91
CA PHE A 137 3.97 18.85 -9.62
C PHE A 137 5.07 19.57 -8.83
N ASN A 138 4.73 20.65 -8.11
CA ASN A 138 5.66 21.44 -7.31
C ASN A 138 6.00 20.82 -5.95
N GLN A 139 5.47 19.65 -5.64
CA GLN A 139 5.77 18.92 -4.40
C GLN A 139 6.84 17.85 -4.65
N GLY A 140 7.41 17.30 -3.57
CA GLY A 140 8.27 16.13 -3.62
C GLY A 140 7.52 14.83 -3.31
N ILE A 141 8.22 13.71 -3.47
CA ILE A 141 7.79 12.40 -2.98
C ILE A 141 7.79 12.40 -1.44
N ARG A 142 6.87 11.66 -0.81
CA ARG A 142 6.91 11.49 0.66
C ARG A 142 8.19 10.76 1.08
N PHE A 143 8.64 11.04 2.29
CA PHE A 143 9.94 10.56 2.77
C PHE A 143 10.09 9.03 2.72
N TYR A 144 9.07 8.31 3.13
CA TYR A 144 9.10 6.84 3.19
C TYR A 144 8.67 6.16 1.90
N ASP A 145 8.07 6.87 0.94
CA ASP A 145 7.62 6.28 -0.31
C ASP A 145 8.81 5.96 -1.22
N GLU A 146 8.77 4.81 -1.86
CA GLU A 146 9.79 4.33 -2.81
C GLU A 146 9.26 4.22 -4.25
N SER A 147 8.05 4.70 -4.49
CA SER A 147 7.42 4.68 -5.81
C SER A 147 6.63 5.94 -6.10
N ILE A 148 6.50 6.24 -7.39
CA ILE A 148 5.60 7.24 -7.93
C ILE A 148 4.74 6.55 -8.98
N ALA A 149 3.43 6.63 -8.81
CA ALA A 149 2.47 6.14 -9.79
C ALA A 149 1.75 7.33 -10.46
N VAL A 150 1.66 7.31 -11.80
CA VAL A 150 0.90 8.32 -12.54
C VAL A 150 -0.15 7.65 -13.40
N ILE A 151 -1.40 8.02 -13.18
CA ILE A 151 -2.57 7.44 -13.85
C ILE A 151 -3.46 8.54 -14.43
N PRO A 152 -4.28 8.23 -15.47
CA PRO A 152 -5.24 9.21 -15.99
C PRO A 152 -6.29 9.56 -14.93
N GLU A 153 -6.58 10.86 -14.83
CA GLU A 153 -7.70 11.36 -14.02
C GLU A 153 -9.00 11.15 -14.81
N SER A 154 -10.00 10.52 -14.21
CA SER A 154 -11.30 10.33 -14.83
C SER A 154 -12.27 11.37 -14.32
N THR A 155 -12.71 12.24 -15.22
CA THR A 155 -13.70 13.29 -14.93
C THR A 155 -15.12 12.92 -15.37
N GLU A 156 -15.26 11.92 -16.25
CA GLU A 156 -16.53 11.56 -16.86
C GLU A 156 -17.06 10.22 -16.33
N ARG A 157 -18.37 10.17 -16.11
CA ARG A 157 -19.07 8.92 -15.82
C ARG A 157 -19.62 8.33 -17.11
N GLU A 158 -19.22 7.10 -17.40
CA GLU A 158 -19.75 6.39 -18.57
C GLU A 158 -21.21 5.99 -18.34
N PHE A 159 -22.10 6.46 -19.24
CA PHE A 159 -23.51 6.12 -19.18
C PHE A 159 -23.71 4.63 -19.51
N LEU A 160 -24.42 3.92 -18.64
CA LEU A 160 -24.67 2.46 -18.74
C LEU A 160 -23.40 1.62 -18.96
N GLY A 161 -22.24 2.08 -18.50
CA GLY A 161 -20.96 1.42 -18.69
C GLY A 161 -20.91 -0.03 -18.19
N TRP A 162 -21.72 -0.37 -17.20
CA TRP A 162 -21.87 -1.73 -16.66
C TRP A 162 -22.61 -2.69 -17.59
N ALA A 163 -23.42 -2.19 -18.52
CA ALA A 163 -24.19 -2.97 -19.49
C ALA A 163 -23.46 -3.18 -20.83
N LEU A 164 -22.34 -2.48 -21.04
CA LEU A 164 -21.56 -2.61 -22.26
C LEU A 164 -20.72 -3.89 -22.28
N PRO A 165 -20.34 -4.41 -23.46
CA PRO A 165 -19.51 -5.61 -23.59
C PRO A 165 -18.16 -5.52 -22.87
N GLY A 166 -17.60 -4.31 -22.72
CA GLY A 166 -16.41 -4.03 -21.91
C GLY A 166 -15.12 -4.71 -22.39
N PHE A 167 -14.79 -4.60 -23.68
CA PHE A 167 -13.59 -5.23 -24.28
C PHE A 167 -12.27 -4.81 -23.64
N SER A 168 -12.23 -3.63 -22.98
CA SER A 168 -11.05 -3.09 -22.29
C SER A 168 -11.31 -2.81 -20.80
N LYS A 169 -12.43 -3.27 -20.26
CA LYS A 169 -12.80 -3.01 -18.86
C LYS A 169 -12.32 -4.11 -17.94
N TYR A 170 -11.87 -3.70 -16.76
CA TYR A 170 -11.58 -4.59 -15.65
C TYR A 170 -12.84 -4.87 -14.84
N SER A 171 -13.02 -6.11 -14.41
CA SER A 171 -14.02 -6.50 -13.43
C SER A 171 -13.47 -7.64 -12.57
N LEU A 172 -13.57 -7.49 -11.26
CA LEU A 172 -13.17 -8.52 -10.29
C LEU A 172 -13.95 -9.83 -10.53
N SER A 173 -15.26 -9.72 -10.81
CA SER A 173 -16.17 -10.85 -11.09
C SER A 173 -16.07 -11.39 -12.52
N ARG A 174 -15.15 -10.87 -13.34
CA ARG A 174 -14.93 -11.29 -14.74
C ARG A 174 -16.18 -11.26 -15.61
N THR A 175 -17.04 -10.26 -15.41
CA THR A 175 -18.33 -10.13 -16.11
C THR A 175 -18.22 -9.57 -17.52
N PHE A 176 -17.11 -8.88 -17.85
CA PHE A 176 -16.90 -8.30 -19.17
C PHE A 176 -16.21 -9.28 -20.13
N ILE A 177 -16.41 -9.05 -21.44
CA ILE A 177 -15.76 -9.86 -22.51
C ILE A 177 -14.24 -9.77 -22.42
N SER A 178 -13.68 -8.67 -21.90
CA SER A 178 -12.25 -8.53 -21.63
C SER A 178 -11.65 -9.69 -20.81
N ALA A 179 -12.45 -10.34 -19.98
CA ALA A 179 -12.01 -11.50 -19.19
C ALA A 179 -11.71 -12.76 -20.05
N LEU A 180 -12.28 -12.83 -21.25
CA LEU A 180 -12.07 -13.93 -22.23
C LEU A 180 -10.93 -13.60 -23.21
N LEU A 181 -10.50 -12.35 -23.26
CA LEU A 181 -9.44 -11.91 -24.17
C LEU A 181 -8.07 -12.11 -23.50
N SER A 182 -7.09 -12.58 -24.28
CA SER A 182 -5.72 -12.80 -23.82
C SER A 182 -4.96 -11.51 -23.45
N LYS A 183 -5.51 -10.34 -23.80
CA LYS A 183 -4.91 -9.04 -23.43
C LYS A 183 -5.09 -8.81 -21.95
N LYS A 184 -3.97 -8.72 -21.24
CA LYS A 184 -3.97 -8.23 -19.85
C LYS A 184 -4.45 -6.78 -19.85
N PHE A 185 -5.40 -6.49 -18.99
CA PHE A 185 -5.80 -5.11 -18.71
C PHE A 185 -4.61 -4.37 -18.09
N THR A 186 -4.25 -3.22 -18.64
CA THR A 186 -3.02 -2.51 -18.25
C THR A 186 -3.26 -1.05 -17.85
N SER A 187 -4.47 -0.53 -17.99
CA SER A 187 -4.75 0.87 -17.72
C SER A 187 -5.88 1.02 -16.73
N PHE A 188 -5.53 1.46 -15.52
CA PHE A 188 -6.47 1.96 -14.53
C PHE A 188 -6.50 3.49 -14.59
N ASN A 189 -7.64 4.06 -14.18
CA ASN A 189 -7.84 5.49 -13.97
C ASN A 189 -8.50 5.71 -12.61
N THR A 190 -8.80 6.95 -12.27
CA THR A 190 -9.39 7.31 -10.98
C THR A 190 -10.91 7.12 -10.90
N SER A 191 -11.53 6.48 -11.90
CA SER A 191 -12.98 6.24 -11.89
C SER A 191 -13.37 5.26 -10.80
N MET A 192 -14.33 5.64 -9.97
CA MET A 192 -14.88 4.76 -8.94
C MET A 192 -15.67 3.57 -9.54
N ASN A 193 -16.10 3.66 -10.80
CA ASN A 193 -16.93 2.65 -11.47
C ASN A 193 -18.16 2.22 -10.65
N GLY A 194 -18.87 3.19 -10.08
CA GLY A 194 -20.04 2.97 -9.24
C GLY A 194 -20.38 4.18 -8.39
N SER A 195 -21.14 3.95 -7.33
CA SER A 195 -21.49 4.97 -6.34
C SER A 195 -21.46 4.36 -4.94
N HIS A 196 -21.30 5.19 -3.92
CA HIS A 196 -21.40 4.75 -2.53
C HIS A 196 -22.77 4.14 -2.26
N ARG A 197 -22.78 3.04 -1.51
CA ARG A 197 -23.97 2.29 -1.09
C ARG A 197 -23.81 1.84 0.35
N ALA A 198 -24.91 1.36 0.94
CA ALA A 198 -24.84 0.71 2.25
C ALA A 198 -23.88 -0.50 2.21
N ILE A 199 -23.16 -0.71 3.30
CA ILE A 199 -22.27 -1.85 3.47
C ILE A 199 -23.11 -3.12 3.51
N ILE A 200 -22.81 -4.07 2.64
CA ILE A 200 -23.44 -5.39 2.59
C ILE A 200 -22.32 -6.43 2.76
N SER A 201 -22.51 -7.32 3.71
CA SER A 201 -21.57 -8.39 4.04
C SER A 201 -21.60 -9.49 2.99
N PHE A 202 -20.58 -9.57 2.16
CA PHE A 202 -20.43 -10.59 1.12
C PHE A 202 -19.17 -11.45 1.30
N GLY A 203 -18.39 -11.26 2.37
CA GLY A 203 -17.12 -11.94 2.57
C GLY A 203 -16.02 -11.53 1.56
N ARG A 204 -16.15 -10.40 0.89
CA ARG A 204 -15.19 -9.96 -0.12
C ARG A 204 -13.91 -9.38 0.46
N TRP A 205 -14.01 -8.81 1.64
CA TRP A 205 -12.86 -8.23 2.30
C TRP A 205 -11.97 -9.34 2.87
N GLU A 206 -12.60 -10.39 3.40
CA GLU A 206 -11.93 -11.59 3.88
C GLU A 206 -11.16 -12.33 2.75
N ASP A 207 -11.69 -12.30 1.52
CA ASP A 207 -11.03 -12.91 0.35
C ASP A 207 -9.67 -12.28 0.01
N VAL A 208 -9.42 -11.03 0.44
CA VAL A 208 -8.24 -10.26 0.05
C VAL A 208 -7.36 -9.80 1.21
N LEU A 209 -7.80 -10.00 2.45
CA LEU A 209 -7.04 -9.68 3.66
C LEU A 209 -6.43 -10.95 4.24
N PRO A 210 -5.12 -11.20 4.07
CA PRO A 210 -4.47 -12.42 4.56
C PRO A 210 -4.05 -12.30 6.04
N MET A 211 -4.99 -11.88 6.88
CA MET A 211 -4.84 -11.75 8.33
C MET A 211 -6.01 -12.44 9.02
N ASP A 212 -5.78 -12.96 10.22
CA ASP A 212 -6.84 -13.58 11.04
C ASP A 212 -7.67 -12.50 11.77
N ILE A 213 -8.24 -11.63 10.98
CA ILE A 213 -9.10 -10.51 11.40
C ILE A 213 -10.43 -10.62 10.66
N LEU A 214 -11.52 -10.24 11.32
CA LEU A 214 -12.85 -10.20 10.73
C LEU A 214 -13.18 -8.76 10.28
N PRO A 215 -12.79 -8.36 9.05
CA PRO A 215 -12.85 -6.97 8.62
C PRO A 215 -14.26 -6.39 8.61
N GLU A 216 -15.27 -7.18 8.24
CA GLU A 216 -16.65 -6.69 8.21
C GLU A 216 -17.20 -6.36 9.61
N PHE A 217 -16.83 -7.13 10.62
CA PHE A 217 -17.22 -6.87 12.00
C PHE A 217 -16.44 -5.69 12.57
N LEU A 218 -15.14 -5.66 12.34
CA LEU A 218 -14.27 -4.57 12.78
C LEU A 218 -14.73 -3.22 12.23
N ILE A 219 -15.01 -3.14 10.93
CA ILE A 219 -15.51 -1.90 10.30
C ILE A 219 -16.83 -1.45 10.92
N LYS A 220 -17.73 -2.38 11.24
CA LYS A 220 -19.01 -2.04 11.88
C LYS A 220 -18.82 -1.54 13.31
N SER A 221 -17.92 -2.13 14.10
CA SER A 221 -17.63 -1.66 15.46
C SER A 221 -16.98 -0.27 15.44
N ILE A 222 -16.08 0.02 14.47
CA ILE A 222 -15.52 1.37 14.30
C ILE A 222 -16.62 2.40 13.98
N LEU A 223 -17.51 2.07 13.05
CA LEU A 223 -18.62 2.96 12.69
C LEU A 223 -19.62 3.17 13.86
N ALA A 224 -19.77 2.18 14.72
CA ALA A 224 -20.56 2.26 15.95
C ALA A 224 -19.81 2.96 17.09
N LYS A 225 -18.50 3.20 16.95
CA LYS A 225 -17.61 3.72 17.99
C LYS A 225 -17.56 2.83 19.25
N ASP A 226 -17.64 1.53 19.05
CA ASP A 226 -17.55 0.53 20.11
C ASP A 226 -16.09 0.11 20.30
N ILE A 227 -15.38 0.81 21.18
CA ILE A 227 -13.93 0.62 21.40
C ILE A 227 -13.64 -0.76 21.95
N GLU A 228 -14.44 -1.23 22.93
CA GLU A 228 -14.20 -2.56 23.50
C GLU A 228 -14.30 -3.66 22.42
N GLU A 229 -15.23 -3.53 21.49
CA GLU A 229 -15.39 -4.50 20.42
C GLU A 229 -14.30 -4.33 19.33
N MET A 230 -13.85 -3.10 19.05
CA MET A 230 -12.70 -2.85 18.16
C MET A 230 -11.43 -3.52 18.68
N GLU A 231 -11.14 -3.41 19.97
CA GLU A 231 -9.98 -4.04 20.62
C GLU A 231 -10.06 -5.56 20.54
N LYS A 232 -11.21 -6.16 20.85
CA LYS A 232 -11.43 -7.62 20.73
C LYS A 232 -11.29 -8.14 19.31
N LEU A 233 -11.62 -7.32 18.32
CA LEU A 233 -11.53 -7.64 16.90
C LEU A 233 -10.14 -7.34 16.30
N GLY A 234 -9.18 -6.88 17.11
CA GLY A 234 -7.78 -6.74 16.71
C GLY A 234 -7.44 -5.42 16.01
N ILE A 235 -8.07 -4.30 16.38
CA ILE A 235 -7.78 -2.99 15.78
C ILE A 235 -6.30 -2.63 15.85
N TYR A 236 -5.58 -3.00 16.90
CA TYR A 236 -4.16 -2.68 17.10
C TYR A 236 -3.23 -3.37 16.09
N GLU A 237 -3.66 -4.47 15.47
CA GLU A 237 -2.90 -5.15 14.42
C GLU A 237 -3.09 -4.53 13.03
N CYS A 238 -4.06 -3.62 12.88
CA CYS A 238 -4.45 -3.09 11.60
C CYS A 238 -3.59 -1.90 11.20
N SER A 239 -3.31 -1.78 9.91
CA SER A 239 -2.89 -0.52 9.31
C SER A 239 -3.80 -0.19 8.11
N GLU A 240 -3.98 1.09 7.82
CA GLU A 240 -4.80 1.53 6.69
C GLU A 240 -4.33 0.95 5.35
N GLU A 241 -3.01 0.77 5.21
CA GLU A 241 -2.38 0.20 4.02
C GLU A 241 -2.82 -1.24 3.76
N ASP A 242 -2.95 -2.07 4.79
CA ASP A 242 -3.35 -3.47 4.67
C ASP A 242 -4.79 -3.62 4.19
N PHE A 243 -5.65 -2.64 4.50
CA PHE A 243 -7.06 -2.61 4.12
C PHE A 243 -7.35 -1.87 2.81
N SER A 244 -6.35 -1.32 2.15
CA SER A 244 -6.52 -0.58 0.89
C SER A 244 -7.10 -1.45 -0.22
N LEU A 245 -6.69 -2.72 -0.29
CA LEU A 245 -7.26 -3.68 -1.24
C LEU A 245 -8.73 -4.02 -0.91
N CYS A 246 -9.13 -4.00 0.36
CA CYS A 246 -10.53 -4.14 0.76
C CYS A 246 -11.38 -3.00 0.19
N SER A 247 -10.88 -1.75 0.23
CA SER A 247 -11.52 -0.59 -0.41
C SER A 247 -11.67 -0.80 -1.92
N PHE A 248 -10.63 -1.30 -2.60
CA PHE A 248 -10.64 -1.55 -4.04
C PHE A 248 -11.67 -2.59 -4.47
N VAL A 249 -11.78 -3.71 -3.75
CA VAL A 249 -12.74 -4.79 -4.09
C VAL A 249 -14.15 -4.50 -3.61
N CYS A 250 -14.36 -3.49 -2.79
CA CYS A 250 -15.64 -3.17 -2.17
C CYS A 250 -16.72 -2.83 -3.22
N GLN A 251 -17.78 -3.62 -3.26
CA GLN A 251 -18.91 -3.38 -4.16
C GLN A 251 -19.73 -2.15 -3.74
N SER A 252 -19.77 -1.85 -2.47
CA SER A 252 -20.45 -0.68 -1.89
C SER A 252 -19.64 0.61 -2.00
N LYS A 253 -18.40 0.52 -2.51
CA LYS A 253 -17.47 1.65 -2.63
C LYS A 253 -17.17 2.33 -1.30
N THR A 254 -17.11 1.51 -0.25
CA THR A 254 -16.73 1.97 1.10
C THR A 254 -15.23 2.23 1.12
N ASP A 255 -14.83 3.33 1.71
CA ASP A 255 -13.44 3.62 2.03
C ASP A 255 -13.05 2.88 3.32
N VAL A 256 -12.69 1.62 3.16
CA VAL A 256 -12.35 0.74 4.28
C VAL A 256 -11.06 1.20 4.96
N ALA A 257 -10.04 1.57 4.18
CA ALA A 257 -8.78 2.07 4.71
C ALA A 257 -8.95 3.34 5.55
N GLY A 258 -9.75 4.31 5.08
CA GLY A 258 -10.06 5.53 5.83
C GLY A 258 -10.85 5.24 7.11
N ILE A 259 -11.74 4.25 7.12
CA ILE A 259 -12.46 3.85 8.34
C ILE A 259 -11.48 3.23 9.35
N ILE A 260 -10.54 2.38 8.94
CA ILE A 260 -9.50 1.83 9.82
C ILE A 260 -8.64 2.95 10.40
N SER A 261 -8.19 3.91 9.60
CA SER A 261 -7.42 5.07 10.08
C SER A 261 -8.17 5.85 11.17
N ASN A 262 -9.48 6.10 10.96
CA ASN A 262 -10.32 6.75 11.97
C ASN A 262 -10.49 5.88 13.23
N GLY A 263 -10.61 4.56 13.08
CA GLY A 263 -10.70 3.62 14.19
C GLY A 263 -9.45 3.62 15.07
N LEU A 264 -8.27 3.63 14.44
CA LEU A 264 -6.98 3.72 15.14
C LEU A 264 -6.86 5.03 15.92
N GLN A 265 -7.25 6.17 15.30
CA GLN A 265 -7.26 7.45 16.00
C GLN A 265 -8.22 7.47 17.19
N LEU A 266 -9.40 6.84 17.06
CA LEU A 266 -10.35 6.73 18.14
C LEU A 266 -9.82 5.86 19.29
N ALA A 267 -9.21 4.71 18.97
CA ALA A 267 -8.59 3.83 19.95
C ALA A 267 -7.40 4.49 20.68
N GLU A 268 -6.62 5.35 19.98
CA GLU A 268 -5.53 6.11 20.60
C GLU A 268 -6.03 7.18 21.58
N GLN A 269 -7.18 7.81 21.31
CA GLN A 269 -7.70 8.91 22.11
C GLN A 269 -8.52 8.47 23.30
N GLU A 270 -9.24 7.36 23.20
CA GLU A 270 -10.26 6.94 24.16
C GLU A 270 -10.04 5.51 24.71
N GLY A 271 -9.09 4.73 24.10
CA GLY A 271 -8.79 3.33 24.46
C GLY A 271 -7.83 3.14 25.65
#